data_8e1f063f83ce76d2492cbea5fde7f6da
#
_entry.id   8e1f063f83ce76d2492cbea5fde7f6da
#
_cell.length_a   1.000
_cell.length_b   1.000
_cell.length_c   1.000
_cell.angle_alpha   90.00
_cell.angle_beta   90.00
_cell.angle_gamma   90.00
#
_symmetry.space_group_name_H-M   'P 1'
#
loop_
_entity.id
_entity.type
_entity.pdbx_description
1 polymer ?
#
loop_
_entity_poly.entity_id
_entity_poly.type
_entity_poly.pdbx_seq_one_letter_code
_entity_poly.pdbx_strand_id
1 'polypeptide(L)'
;MNLVIFGPPGAGKGTQSKFIVQKYNLYQLSTGELLRNEIKNKTQLGTDIASIMNSGQLVSDNIAANLIEKFISDNKYKNRIIFDGFPRNIIQAEKLNFLLNKYSQKIDIVMKLSVSLDLIKKRISGRSVCSICGKIYNEYFNPAPVNSNCCASKFLQKRSDDTLEIAITRYETYEKNIKPVINFYEESRLLKLINGETSISEITKEISDLIEAIKG
;
A
#
# COMPACT_ATOMS: atom_id res chain seq x y z
N MET A 1 9.48 5.33 13.96
CA MET A 1 10.00 5.31 12.57
C MET A 1 8.86 5.35 11.57
N ASN A 2 9.05 6.05 10.46
CA ASN A 2 8.11 6.07 9.35
C ASN A 2 8.70 5.34 8.14
N LEU A 3 7.93 4.47 7.53
CA LEU A 3 8.33 3.62 6.42
C LEU A 3 7.48 3.95 5.19
N VAL A 4 8.08 3.82 4.01
CA VAL A 4 7.33 3.85 2.74
C VAL A 4 7.47 2.49 2.06
N ILE A 5 6.37 1.94 1.56
CA ILE A 5 6.40 0.71 0.77
C ILE A 5 5.85 0.95 -0.64
N PHE A 6 6.73 0.78 -1.63
CA PHE A 6 6.41 0.85 -3.05
C PHE A 6 6.22 -0.54 -3.66
N GLY A 7 5.55 -0.54 -4.76
CA GLY A 7 5.31 -1.71 -5.60
C GLY A 7 4.02 -1.55 -6.37
N PRO A 8 3.90 -2.17 -7.55
CA PRO A 8 2.67 -2.09 -8.34
C PRO A 8 1.46 -2.68 -7.61
N PRO A 9 0.24 -2.45 -8.08
CA PRO A 9 -0.95 -3.14 -7.58
C PRO A 9 -0.74 -4.65 -7.64
N GLY A 10 -1.09 -5.39 -6.58
CA GLY A 10 -0.84 -6.84 -6.53
C GLY A 10 0.56 -7.26 -6.07
N ALA A 11 1.51 -6.35 -5.87
CA ALA A 11 2.87 -6.69 -5.43
C ALA A 11 2.98 -7.32 -4.02
N GLY A 12 1.93 -7.26 -3.21
CA GLY A 12 1.95 -7.80 -1.85
C GLY A 12 2.18 -6.77 -0.73
N LYS A 13 2.23 -5.48 -1.07
CA LYS A 13 2.42 -4.38 -0.08
C LYS A 13 1.52 -4.52 1.15
N GLY A 14 0.20 -4.64 0.97
CA GLY A 14 -0.74 -4.73 2.07
C GLY A 14 -0.58 -6.01 2.91
N THR A 15 -0.08 -7.10 2.35
CA THR A 15 0.25 -8.32 3.09
C THR A 15 1.45 -8.07 3.99
N GLN A 16 2.52 -7.53 3.44
CA GLN A 16 3.75 -7.23 4.19
C GLN A 16 3.51 -6.13 5.24
N SER A 17 2.79 -5.07 4.89
CA SER A 17 2.45 -4.01 5.84
C SER A 17 1.73 -4.54 7.09
N LYS A 18 0.83 -5.51 6.96
CA LYS A 18 0.14 -6.11 8.12
C LYS A 18 1.10 -6.82 9.08
N PHE A 19 2.07 -7.57 8.56
CA PHE A 19 3.10 -8.21 9.39
C PHE A 19 3.98 -7.16 10.10
N ILE A 20 4.42 -6.16 9.35
CA ILE A 20 5.27 -5.08 9.88
C ILE A 20 4.53 -4.30 10.98
N VAL A 21 3.27 -3.96 10.74
CA VAL A 21 2.42 -3.25 11.73
C VAL A 21 2.33 -4.03 13.03
N GLN A 22 2.08 -5.33 12.97
CA GLN A 22 1.97 -6.18 14.17
C GLN A 22 3.31 -6.32 14.90
N LYS A 23 4.40 -6.57 14.15
CA LYS A 23 5.72 -6.81 14.74
C LYS A 23 6.32 -5.54 15.35
N TYR A 24 6.15 -4.38 14.72
CA TYR A 24 6.82 -3.14 15.09
C TYR A 24 5.90 -2.09 15.71
N ASN A 25 4.65 -2.44 15.97
CA ASN A 25 3.65 -1.54 16.54
C ASN A 25 3.50 -0.24 15.72
N LEU A 26 3.44 -0.38 14.40
CA LEU A 26 3.23 0.71 13.46
C LEU A 26 1.74 0.85 13.09
N TYR A 27 1.42 1.90 12.35
CA TYR A 27 0.11 2.13 11.76
C TYR A 27 0.23 2.11 10.22
N GLN A 28 -0.55 1.25 9.56
CA GLN A 28 -0.60 1.23 8.10
C GLN A 28 -1.51 2.34 7.59
N LEU A 29 -0.95 3.29 6.89
CA LEU A 29 -1.66 4.35 6.19
C LEU A 29 -1.77 3.98 4.72
N SER A 30 -2.85 3.29 4.35
CA SER A 30 -3.13 2.90 2.98
C SER A 30 -4.09 3.88 2.32
N THR A 31 -3.57 4.74 1.42
CA THR A 31 -4.42 5.69 0.68
C THR A 31 -5.53 5.00 -0.10
N GLY A 32 -5.24 3.85 -0.70
CA GLY A 32 -6.25 3.08 -1.43
C GLY A 32 -7.38 2.56 -0.53
N GLU A 33 -7.10 2.17 0.72
CA GLU A 33 -8.13 1.75 1.67
C GLU A 33 -8.93 2.94 2.19
N LEU A 34 -8.27 4.06 2.49
CA LEU A 34 -8.96 5.29 2.91
C LEU A 34 -9.96 5.75 1.84
N LEU A 35 -9.52 5.83 0.59
CA LEU A 35 -10.40 6.25 -0.51
C LEU A 35 -11.55 5.26 -0.75
N ARG A 36 -11.31 3.95 -0.66
CA ARG A 36 -12.39 2.95 -0.75
C ARG A 36 -13.39 3.05 0.41
N ASN A 37 -12.94 3.43 1.60
CA ASN A 37 -13.83 3.68 2.73
C ASN A 37 -14.71 4.92 2.51
N GLU A 38 -14.18 5.99 1.92
CA GLU A 38 -14.97 7.16 1.52
C GLU A 38 -16.09 6.76 0.52
N ILE A 39 -15.76 5.93 -0.48
CA ILE A 39 -16.75 5.42 -1.46
C ILE A 39 -17.79 4.54 -0.75
N LYS A 40 -17.36 3.62 0.10
CA LYS A 40 -18.27 2.71 0.83
C LYS A 40 -19.23 3.47 1.73
N ASN A 41 -18.76 4.51 2.38
CA ASN A 41 -19.54 5.36 3.28
C ASN A 41 -20.36 6.43 2.53
N LYS A 42 -20.27 6.45 1.18
CA LYS A 42 -21.00 7.40 0.32
C LYS A 42 -20.81 8.87 0.74
N THR A 43 -19.61 9.23 1.18
CA THR A 43 -19.29 10.63 1.47
C THR A 43 -19.28 11.44 0.17
N GLN A 44 -19.35 12.77 0.25
CA GLN A 44 -19.22 13.63 -0.93
C GLN A 44 -17.91 13.32 -1.67
N LEU A 45 -16.79 13.24 -0.96
CA LEU A 45 -15.51 12.84 -1.53
C LEU A 45 -15.59 11.45 -2.20
N GLY A 46 -16.21 10.48 -1.54
CA GLY A 46 -16.36 9.12 -2.08
C GLY A 46 -17.13 9.10 -3.40
N THR A 47 -18.17 9.91 -3.52
CA THR A 47 -18.95 10.05 -4.76
C THR A 47 -18.10 10.64 -5.88
N ASP A 48 -17.34 11.71 -5.58
CA ASP A 48 -16.52 12.44 -6.55
C ASP A 48 -15.35 11.60 -7.11
N ILE A 49 -14.77 10.70 -6.28
CA ILE A 49 -13.61 9.90 -6.66
C ILE A 49 -13.96 8.50 -7.19
N ALA A 50 -15.20 8.06 -7.09
CA ALA A 50 -15.58 6.67 -7.43
C ALA A 50 -15.25 6.32 -8.89
N SER A 51 -15.58 7.19 -9.85
CA SER A 51 -15.28 6.99 -11.27
C SER A 51 -13.79 6.93 -11.54
N ILE A 52 -12.99 7.82 -10.91
CA ILE A 52 -11.53 7.89 -11.05
C ILE A 52 -10.90 6.58 -10.56
N MET A 53 -11.32 6.09 -9.40
CA MET A 53 -10.77 4.85 -8.84
C MET A 53 -11.17 3.62 -9.65
N ASN A 54 -12.40 3.57 -10.14
CA ASN A 54 -12.89 2.47 -10.96
C ASN A 54 -12.21 2.40 -12.35
N SER A 55 -11.75 3.53 -12.90
CA SER A 55 -10.94 3.56 -14.12
C SER A 55 -9.45 3.24 -13.89
N GLY A 56 -9.03 3.04 -12.65
CA GLY A 56 -7.63 2.78 -12.29
C GLY A 56 -6.73 4.01 -12.26
N GLN A 57 -7.29 5.20 -12.43
CA GLN A 57 -6.58 6.48 -12.40
C GLN A 57 -6.23 6.91 -10.97
N LEU A 58 -5.30 7.87 -10.84
CA LEU A 58 -4.96 8.47 -9.55
C LEU A 58 -5.93 9.60 -9.22
N VAL A 59 -6.33 9.68 -7.95
CA VAL A 59 -7.00 10.88 -7.43
C VAL A 59 -6.03 12.07 -7.39
N SER A 60 -6.53 13.28 -7.30
CA SER A 60 -5.68 14.48 -7.27
C SER A 60 -4.71 14.44 -6.07
N ASP A 61 -3.52 15.02 -6.28
CA ASP A 61 -2.46 15.07 -5.26
C ASP A 61 -2.91 15.79 -3.99
N ASN A 62 -3.75 16.81 -4.13
CA ASN A 62 -4.30 17.54 -2.98
C ASN A 62 -5.23 16.67 -2.13
N ILE A 63 -6.10 15.87 -2.76
CA ILE A 63 -6.98 14.95 -2.03
C ILE A 63 -6.14 13.94 -1.24
N ALA A 64 -5.15 13.33 -1.90
CA ALA A 64 -4.26 12.36 -1.28
C ALA A 64 -3.46 12.99 -0.12
N ALA A 65 -2.87 14.17 -0.34
CA ALA A 65 -2.09 14.88 0.67
C ALA A 65 -2.93 15.28 1.91
N ASN A 66 -4.15 15.79 1.70
CA ASN A 66 -5.04 16.17 2.80
C ASN A 66 -5.45 14.97 3.67
N LEU A 67 -5.67 13.80 3.05
CA LEU A 67 -5.93 12.57 3.80
C LEU A 67 -4.72 12.14 4.64
N ILE A 68 -3.52 12.24 4.08
CA ILE A 68 -2.25 11.89 4.74
C ILE A 68 -1.96 12.86 5.90
N GLU A 69 -2.14 14.16 5.70
CA GLU A 69 -1.83 15.18 6.71
C GLU A 69 -2.61 14.97 8.01
N LYS A 70 -3.87 14.52 7.93
CA LYS A 70 -4.69 14.20 9.13
C LYS A 70 -4.02 13.17 10.05
N PHE A 71 -3.29 12.21 9.47
CA PHE A 71 -2.59 11.19 10.25
C PHE A 71 -1.21 11.66 10.71
N ILE A 72 -0.48 12.39 9.87
CA ILE A 72 0.85 12.91 10.22
C ILE A 72 0.76 13.92 11.37
N SER A 73 -0.31 14.73 11.41
CA SER A 73 -0.53 15.73 12.44
C SER A 73 -0.99 15.17 13.80
N ASP A 74 -1.50 13.95 13.83
CA ASP A 74 -1.98 13.30 15.06
C ASP A 74 -0.81 12.62 15.79
N ASN A 75 -0.55 13.07 17.02
CA ASN A 75 0.51 12.53 17.89
C ASN A 75 0.40 11.01 18.14
N LYS A 76 -0.80 10.42 18.02
CA LYS A 76 -1.02 8.98 18.13
C LYS A 76 -0.21 8.20 17.11
N TYR A 77 0.01 8.75 15.92
CA TYR A 77 0.70 8.09 14.80
C TYR A 77 2.13 8.59 14.60
N LYS A 78 2.57 9.57 15.40
CA LYS A 78 3.88 10.22 15.24
C LYS A 78 5.02 9.21 15.24
N ASN A 79 5.83 9.23 14.18
CA ASN A 79 6.95 8.30 13.95
C ASN A 79 6.55 6.81 14.04
N ARG A 80 5.33 6.47 13.58
CA ARG A 80 4.79 5.10 13.64
C ARG A 80 3.99 4.72 12.40
N ILE A 81 4.28 5.31 11.24
CA ILE A 81 3.48 5.14 10.03
C ILE A 81 4.25 4.30 9.00
N ILE A 82 3.56 3.35 8.40
CA ILE A 82 3.94 2.76 7.11
C ILE A 82 3.01 3.31 6.03
N PHE A 83 3.57 4.09 5.11
CA PHE A 83 2.85 4.65 3.97
C PHE A 83 2.71 3.60 2.88
N ASP A 84 1.50 3.15 2.60
CA ASP A 84 1.15 2.18 1.56
C ASP A 84 0.31 2.86 0.47
N GLY A 85 0.87 2.95 -0.72
CA GLY A 85 0.23 3.58 -1.86
C GLY A 85 0.30 5.12 -1.88
N PHE A 86 1.19 5.70 -1.12
CA PHE A 86 1.59 7.10 -1.15
C PHE A 86 3.07 7.20 -0.76
N PRO A 87 3.89 8.03 -1.44
CA PRO A 87 3.56 8.82 -2.64
C PRO A 87 3.47 7.95 -3.91
N ARG A 88 2.82 8.46 -4.97
CA ARG A 88 2.68 7.78 -6.27
C ARG A 88 3.29 8.56 -7.43
N ASN A 89 3.66 9.80 -7.22
CA ASN A 89 4.39 10.65 -8.16
C ASN A 89 5.33 11.57 -7.38
N ILE A 90 6.17 12.31 -8.11
CA ILE A 90 7.21 13.16 -7.49
C ILE A 90 6.60 14.31 -6.68
N ILE A 91 5.51 14.91 -7.13
CA ILE A 91 4.82 16.00 -6.42
C ILE A 91 4.33 15.51 -5.04
N GLN A 92 3.79 14.31 -5.00
CA GLN A 92 3.38 13.67 -3.74
C GLN A 92 4.57 13.35 -2.83
N ALA A 93 5.73 12.94 -3.39
CA ALA A 93 6.93 12.65 -2.61
C ALA A 93 7.49 13.91 -1.94
N GLU A 94 7.59 15.00 -2.68
CA GLU A 94 7.99 16.31 -2.16
C GLU A 94 7.00 16.80 -1.09
N LYS A 95 5.70 16.67 -1.36
CA LYS A 95 4.65 17.03 -0.40
C LYS A 95 4.70 16.20 0.88
N LEU A 96 4.96 14.88 0.78
CA LEU A 96 5.14 14.02 1.95
C LEU A 96 6.32 14.47 2.82
N ASN A 97 7.47 14.75 2.21
CA ASN A 97 8.64 15.24 2.94
C ASN A 97 8.35 16.59 3.59
N PHE A 98 7.70 17.51 2.89
CA PHE A 98 7.29 18.79 3.46
C PHE A 98 6.37 18.61 4.68
N LEU A 99 5.35 17.75 4.58
CA LEU A 99 4.41 17.48 5.68
C LEU A 99 5.13 16.82 6.87
N LEU A 100 5.96 15.82 6.64
CA LEU A 100 6.70 15.18 7.72
C LEU A 100 7.61 16.18 8.44
N ASN A 101 8.36 17.00 7.72
CA ASN A 101 9.21 18.04 8.29
C ASN A 101 8.40 19.06 9.10
N LYS A 102 7.23 19.51 8.60
CA LYS A 102 6.31 20.42 9.31
C LYS A 102 5.94 19.88 10.70
N TYR A 103 5.79 18.56 10.83
CA TYR A 103 5.43 17.90 12.09
C TYR A 103 6.62 17.25 12.82
N SER A 104 7.86 17.66 12.50
CA SER A 104 9.09 17.14 13.11
C SER A 104 9.20 15.61 13.01
N GLN A 105 8.94 15.09 11.82
CA GLN A 105 9.03 13.67 11.46
C GLN A 105 9.88 13.52 10.18
N LYS A 106 10.34 12.30 9.92
CA LYS A 106 11.07 11.95 8.70
C LYS A 106 10.69 10.55 8.22
N ILE A 107 11.10 10.20 7.01
CA ILE A 107 11.11 8.83 6.50
C ILE A 107 12.42 8.19 6.92
N ASP A 108 12.36 6.99 7.47
CA ASP A 108 13.53 6.23 7.93
C ASP A 108 13.98 5.20 6.89
N ILE A 109 13.06 4.62 6.11
CA ILE A 109 13.36 3.68 5.03
C ILE A 109 12.25 3.67 3.98
N VAL A 110 12.65 3.44 2.75
CA VAL A 110 11.77 3.27 1.59
C VAL A 110 12.05 1.89 0.98
N MET A 111 11.04 1.05 0.90
CA MET A 111 11.13 -0.31 0.39
C MET A 111 10.36 -0.42 -0.93
N LYS A 112 10.98 -0.97 -1.97
CA LYS A 112 10.33 -1.23 -3.27
C LYS A 112 10.24 -2.72 -3.51
N LEU A 113 9.02 -3.26 -3.54
CA LEU A 113 8.76 -4.63 -3.99
C LEU A 113 8.78 -4.68 -5.52
N SER A 114 9.73 -5.43 -6.08
CA SER A 114 9.84 -5.70 -7.51
C SER A 114 9.09 -6.99 -7.85
N VAL A 115 8.13 -6.92 -8.78
CA VAL A 115 7.27 -8.05 -9.15
C VAL A 115 6.92 -7.93 -10.63
N SER A 116 7.00 -9.03 -11.38
CA SER A 116 6.63 -9.11 -12.79
C SER A 116 5.13 -8.92 -13.02
N LEU A 117 4.77 -8.42 -14.20
CA LEU A 117 3.38 -8.18 -14.56
C LEU A 117 2.56 -9.49 -14.55
N ASP A 118 3.15 -10.61 -14.98
CA ASP A 118 2.44 -11.88 -15.02
C ASP A 118 2.10 -12.41 -13.63
N LEU A 119 3.02 -12.27 -12.69
CA LEU A 119 2.74 -12.60 -11.29
C LEU A 119 1.69 -11.67 -10.67
N ILE A 120 1.71 -10.40 -11.04
CA ILE A 120 0.68 -9.43 -10.62
C ILE A 120 -0.70 -9.81 -11.13
N LYS A 121 -0.83 -10.15 -12.44
CA LYS A 121 -2.10 -10.64 -13.02
C LYS A 121 -2.63 -11.83 -12.23
N LYS A 122 -1.78 -12.83 -11.97
CA LYS A 122 -2.14 -14.02 -11.19
C LYS A 122 -2.54 -13.68 -9.76
N ARG A 123 -1.82 -12.74 -9.11
CA ARG A 123 -2.17 -12.31 -7.74
C ARG A 123 -3.49 -11.55 -7.68
N ILE A 124 -3.81 -10.72 -8.66
CA ILE A 124 -5.05 -9.95 -8.69
C ILE A 124 -6.23 -10.85 -9.01
N SER A 125 -6.12 -11.76 -9.98
CA SER A 125 -7.20 -12.69 -10.33
C SER A 125 -7.59 -13.60 -9.15
N GLY A 126 -6.60 -14.05 -8.36
CA GLY A 126 -6.83 -14.91 -7.19
C GLY A 126 -7.20 -14.16 -5.91
N ARG A 127 -7.18 -12.82 -5.91
CA ARG A 127 -7.42 -12.03 -4.68
C ARG A 127 -8.86 -12.04 -4.22
N SER A 128 -9.05 -12.21 -2.92
CA SER A 128 -10.33 -12.00 -2.24
C SER A 128 -10.12 -11.31 -0.89
N VAL A 129 -11.16 -10.64 -0.40
CA VAL A 129 -11.16 -9.90 0.86
C VAL A 129 -12.32 -10.39 1.70
N CYS A 130 -12.07 -10.72 2.96
CA CYS A 130 -13.12 -11.05 3.89
C CYS A 130 -13.94 -9.80 4.25
N SER A 131 -15.25 -9.84 4.00
CA SER A 131 -16.16 -8.72 4.28
C SER A 131 -16.32 -8.41 5.78
N ILE A 132 -16.01 -9.39 6.66
CA ILE A 132 -16.12 -9.23 8.11
C ILE A 132 -14.86 -8.56 8.69
N CYS A 133 -13.66 -9.11 8.42
CA CYS A 133 -12.42 -8.68 9.10
C CYS A 133 -11.42 -7.96 8.18
N GLY A 134 -11.73 -7.81 6.89
CA GLY A 134 -10.83 -7.15 5.92
C GLY A 134 -9.54 -7.92 5.60
N LYS A 135 -9.36 -9.17 6.07
CA LYS A 135 -8.21 -9.98 5.69
C LYS A 135 -8.20 -10.26 4.20
N ILE A 136 -7.02 -10.15 3.60
CA ILE A 136 -6.79 -10.42 2.19
C ILE A 136 -6.28 -11.85 2.03
N TYR A 137 -6.92 -12.57 1.14
CA TYR A 137 -6.55 -13.94 0.75
C TYR A 137 -6.25 -14.00 -0.74
N ASN A 138 -5.61 -15.08 -1.13
CA ASN A 138 -5.33 -15.37 -2.53
C ASN A 138 -5.43 -16.89 -2.75
N GLU A 139 -6.20 -17.32 -3.74
CA GLU A 139 -6.44 -18.74 -4.00
C GLU A 139 -5.17 -19.52 -4.35
N TYR A 140 -4.15 -18.85 -4.93
CA TYR A 140 -2.90 -19.49 -5.36
C TYR A 140 -1.79 -19.41 -4.32
N PHE A 141 -1.73 -18.34 -3.50
CA PHE A 141 -0.56 -18.02 -2.67
C PHE A 141 -0.85 -17.99 -1.17
N ASN A 142 -2.10 -17.75 -0.79
CA ASN A 142 -2.54 -17.66 0.60
C ASN A 142 -4.05 -17.90 0.67
N PRO A 143 -4.50 -19.16 0.49
CA PRO A 143 -5.93 -19.48 0.48
C PRO A 143 -6.57 -19.19 1.83
N ALA A 144 -7.85 -18.85 1.79
CA ALA A 144 -8.65 -18.68 3.01
C ALA A 144 -8.88 -20.03 3.71
N PRO A 145 -8.91 -20.05 5.04
CA PRO A 145 -9.18 -21.28 5.79
C PRO A 145 -10.60 -21.79 5.51
N VAL A 146 -10.73 -23.09 5.24
CA VAL A 146 -12.02 -23.73 4.88
C VAL A 146 -13.02 -23.64 6.03
N ASN A 147 -12.57 -23.89 7.26
CA ASN A 147 -13.41 -23.93 8.47
C ASN A 147 -13.17 -22.69 9.35
N SER A 148 -13.63 -21.52 8.89
CA SER A 148 -13.49 -20.29 9.65
C SER A 148 -14.84 -19.61 9.85
N ASN A 149 -15.15 -19.24 11.08
CA ASN A 149 -16.38 -18.49 11.40
C ASN A 149 -16.36 -17.07 10.80
N CYS A 150 -15.17 -16.52 10.53
CA CYS A 150 -15.02 -15.16 10.00
C CYS A 150 -14.69 -15.15 8.49
N CYS A 151 -13.79 -16.04 8.04
CA CYS A 151 -13.20 -15.96 6.69
C CYS A 151 -13.67 -17.12 5.78
N ALA A 152 -14.82 -17.74 6.07
CA ALA A 152 -15.41 -18.76 5.20
C ALA A 152 -15.68 -18.16 3.79
N SER A 153 -15.76 -19.03 2.78
CA SER A 153 -15.93 -18.64 1.37
C SER A 153 -17.10 -17.68 1.13
N LYS A 154 -18.21 -17.86 1.86
CA LYS A 154 -19.40 -16.97 1.77
C LYS A 154 -19.15 -15.50 2.16
N PHE A 155 -18.07 -15.23 2.88
CA PHE A 155 -17.65 -13.88 3.29
C PHE A 155 -16.53 -13.31 2.43
N LEU A 156 -16.03 -14.08 1.46
CA LEU A 156 -14.96 -13.62 0.57
C LEU A 156 -15.56 -12.87 -0.63
N GLN A 157 -15.09 -11.68 -0.84
CA GLN A 157 -15.53 -10.81 -1.93
C GLN A 157 -14.35 -10.34 -2.76
N LYS A 158 -14.53 -10.24 -4.08
CA LYS A 158 -13.60 -9.54 -4.96
C LYS A 158 -13.78 -8.03 -4.77
N ARG A 159 -12.69 -7.27 -4.91
CA ARG A 159 -12.80 -5.81 -4.99
C ARG A 159 -13.39 -5.43 -6.35
N SER A 160 -14.16 -4.35 -6.40
CA SER A 160 -14.74 -3.84 -7.66
C SER A 160 -13.67 -3.42 -8.67
N ASP A 161 -12.47 -3.06 -8.17
CA ASP A 161 -11.32 -2.62 -8.95
C ASP A 161 -10.30 -3.77 -9.23
N ASP A 162 -10.68 -5.06 -9.03
CA ASP A 162 -9.83 -6.24 -9.27
C ASP A 162 -10.18 -6.99 -10.56
N THR A 163 -10.37 -6.25 -11.65
CA THR A 163 -10.39 -6.84 -13.01
C THR A 163 -9.00 -6.80 -13.62
N LEU A 164 -8.73 -7.70 -14.57
CA LEU A 164 -7.42 -7.73 -15.26
C LEU A 164 -7.14 -6.43 -16.01
N GLU A 165 -8.16 -5.86 -16.64
CA GLU A 165 -8.08 -4.60 -17.39
C GLU A 165 -7.66 -3.44 -16.46
N ILE A 166 -8.37 -3.26 -15.35
CA ILE A 166 -8.05 -2.23 -14.35
C ILE A 166 -6.65 -2.48 -13.73
N ALA A 167 -6.28 -3.74 -13.54
CA ALA A 167 -4.97 -4.11 -13.00
C ALA A 167 -3.83 -3.70 -13.95
N ILE A 168 -4.00 -3.91 -15.25
CA ILE A 168 -3.02 -3.50 -16.27
C ILE A 168 -2.92 -1.97 -16.31
N THR A 169 -4.04 -1.26 -16.40
CA THR A 169 -4.07 0.21 -16.40
C THR A 169 -3.35 0.78 -15.16
N ARG A 170 -3.56 0.19 -13.99
CA ARG A 170 -2.90 0.59 -12.74
C ARG A 170 -1.41 0.28 -12.74
N TYR A 171 -1.02 -0.84 -13.34
CA TYR A 171 0.39 -1.19 -13.48
C TYR A 171 1.10 -0.18 -14.39
N GLU A 172 0.54 0.13 -15.55
CA GLU A 172 1.07 1.12 -16.48
C GLU A 172 1.13 2.51 -15.85
N THR A 173 0.08 2.92 -15.13
CA THR A 173 0.05 4.17 -14.38
C THR A 173 1.15 4.21 -13.32
N TYR A 174 1.38 3.10 -12.61
CA TYR A 174 2.46 2.98 -11.64
C TYR A 174 3.83 3.11 -12.31
N GLU A 175 4.11 2.33 -13.35
CA GLU A 175 5.41 2.35 -14.04
C GLU A 175 5.72 3.75 -14.62
N LYS A 176 4.72 4.41 -15.20
CA LYS A 176 4.86 5.76 -15.75
C LYS A 176 5.29 6.80 -14.71
N ASN A 177 4.78 6.68 -13.47
CA ASN A 177 4.94 7.72 -12.45
C ASN A 177 6.00 7.40 -11.39
N ILE A 178 6.40 6.11 -11.25
CA ILE A 178 7.23 5.71 -10.10
C ILE A 178 8.71 6.03 -10.27
N LYS A 179 9.23 6.05 -11.49
CA LYS A 179 10.66 6.23 -11.75
C LYS A 179 11.24 7.51 -11.13
N PRO A 180 10.64 8.71 -11.29
CA PRO A 180 11.12 9.93 -10.62
C PRO A 180 11.08 9.83 -9.10
N VAL A 181 10.07 9.14 -8.54
CA VAL A 181 9.96 8.94 -7.08
C VAL A 181 11.06 8.04 -6.55
N ILE A 182 11.38 6.96 -7.28
CA ILE A 182 12.47 6.06 -6.93
C ILE A 182 13.80 6.79 -6.92
N ASN A 183 14.12 7.55 -7.98
CA ASN A 183 15.33 8.35 -8.05
C ASN A 183 15.45 9.33 -6.87
N PHE A 184 14.36 10.02 -6.52
CA PHE A 184 14.30 10.95 -5.39
C PHE A 184 14.70 10.31 -4.04
N TYR A 185 14.23 9.08 -3.79
CA TYR A 185 14.58 8.36 -2.56
C TYR A 185 15.92 7.61 -2.65
N GLU A 186 16.38 7.29 -3.84
CA GLU A 186 17.70 6.72 -4.08
C GLU A 186 18.81 7.74 -3.79
N GLU A 187 18.65 8.98 -4.26
CA GLU A 187 19.55 10.10 -3.94
C GLU A 187 19.66 10.34 -2.43
N SER A 188 18.56 10.15 -1.71
CA SER A 188 18.54 10.25 -0.24
C SER A 188 19.08 9.01 0.49
N ARG A 189 19.52 7.96 -0.24
CA ARG A 189 20.03 6.68 0.28
C ARG A 189 19.01 5.91 1.16
N LEU A 190 17.75 6.23 1.04
CA LEU A 190 16.68 5.60 1.83
C LEU A 190 16.10 4.37 1.14
N LEU A 191 16.32 4.22 -0.18
CA LEU A 191 15.70 3.16 -0.99
C LEU A 191 16.36 1.80 -0.74
N LYS A 192 15.52 0.77 -0.55
CA LYS A 192 15.87 -0.65 -0.53
C LYS A 192 15.00 -1.41 -1.52
N LEU A 193 15.62 -2.18 -2.41
CA LEU A 193 14.93 -3.04 -3.37
C LEU A 193 14.72 -4.42 -2.74
N ILE A 194 13.52 -4.96 -2.90
CA ILE A 194 13.12 -6.26 -2.33
C ILE A 194 12.54 -7.11 -3.47
N ASN A 195 12.98 -8.34 -3.57
CA ASN A 195 12.40 -9.29 -4.50
C ASN A 195 11.01 -9.73 -4.03
N GLY A 196 9.96 -9.16 -4.64
CA GLY A 196 8.58 -9.47 -4.30
C GLY A 196 8.03 -10.75 -4.93
N GLU A 197 8.85 -11.56 -5.61
CA GLU A 197 8.45 -12.80 -6.29
C GLU A 197 8.64 -14.05 -5.42
N THR A 198 9.41 -13.95 -4.36
CA THR A 198 9.63 -15.04 -3.40
C THR A 198 8.42 -15.29 -2.50
N SER A 199 8.52 -16.22 -1.58
CA SER A 199 7.43 -16.53 -0.63
C SER A 199 7.12 -15.36 0.31
N ILE A 200 5.89 -15.31 0.83
CA ILE A 200 5.48 -14.27 1.78
C ILE A 200 6.42 -14.23 2.99
N SER A 201 6.87 -15.40 3.49
CA SER A 201 7.77 -15.50 4.65
C SER A 201 9.17 -14.99 4.36
N GLU A 202 9.73 -15.26 3.19
CA GLU A 202 11.05 -14.77 2.78
C GLU A 202 11.05 -13.25 2.65
N ILE A 203 10.04 -12.69 1.97
CA ILE A 203 9.86 -11.23 1.87
C ILE A 203 9.71 -10.60 3.26
N THR A 204 8.91 -11.21 4.13
CA THR A 204 8.71 -10.71 5.51
C THR A 204 10.01 -10.71 6.30
N LYS A 205 10.83 -11.76 6.13
CA LYS A 205 12.14 -11.87 6.78
C LYS A 205 13.07 -10.77 6.27
N GLU A 206 13.25 -10.61 4.95
CA GLU A 206 14.09 -9.58 4.35
C GLU A 206 13.70 -8.18 4.82
N ILE A 207 12.40 -7.85 4.81
CA ILE A 207 11.90 -6.58 5.34
C ILE A 207 12.22 -6.42 6.83
N SER A 208 12.07 -7.48 7.61
CA SER A 208 12.37 -7.43 9.03
C SER A 208 13.85 -7.17 9.29
N ASP A 209 14.74 -7.85 8.56
CA ASP A 209 16.18 -7.68 8.68
C ASP A 209 16.60 -6.23 8.35
N LEU A 210 16.00 -5.63 7.30
CA LEU A 210 16.21 -4.22 6.96
C LEU A 210 15.74 -3.25 8.06
N ILE A 211 14.59 -3.53 8.67
CA ILE A 211 14.05 -2.67 9.74
C ILE A 211 14.90 -2.78 11.01
N GLU A 212 15.35 -3.98 11.39
CA GLU A 212 16.24 -4.13 12.55
C GLU A 212 17.58 -3.42 12.33
N ALA A 213 18.13 -3.46 11.12
CA ALA A 213 19.38 -2.77 10.79
C ALA A 213 19.33 -1.24 10.95
N ILE A 214 18.15 -0.62 10.85
CA ILE A 214 17.98 0.83 11.06
C ILE A 214 17.63 1.22 12.49
N LYS A 215 17.31 0.23 13.35
CA LYS A 215 17.00 0.45 14.77
C LYS A 215 18.22 0.35 15.67
N GLY A 216 19.22 -0.44 15.27
CA GLY A 216 20.49 -0.61 15.95
C GLY A 216 21.44 0.50 15.61
#